data_20a05110c575dda02407ce63965093ec
#
_entry.id   20a05110c575dda02407ce63965093ec
#
_cell.length_a   1.000
_cell.length_b   1.000
_cell.length_c   1.000
_cell.angle_alpha   90.00
_cell.angle_beta   90.00
_cell.angle_gamma   90.00
#
_symmetry.space_group_name_H-M   'P 1'
#
loop_
_entity.id
_entity.type
_entity.pdbx_description
1 polymer ?
#
loop_
_entity_poly.entity_id
_entity_poly.type
_entity_poly.pdbx_seq_one_letter_code
_entity_poly.pdbx_strand_id
1 'polypeptide(L)'
;MEPSLFYNHSTKKANQMLGMIWCNLRGCSERLVHAFVSSHLDYCNSLLAGLPISYLSPLQRIQNTAARMITLTRKHDHISPILRSLHWLPVHSRITFKILLLVYKITHNIAPQYLQDLVSLRASSSTRFLRSSSSMQLIHGPRTKTRYGDRAFSSIAPKLWNRLPPHIQNAPSIETFKNLLKTYLFNLQ
;
A
#
# COMPACT_ATOMS: atom_id res chain seq x y z
N MET A 1 -9.13 14.32 -11.15
CA MET A 1 -8.28 14.93 -10.11
C MET A 1 -6.84 14.60 -10.43
N GLU A 2 -6.00 15.59 -10.67
CA GLU A 2 -4.60 15.33 -11.01
C GLU A 2 -3.85 14.75 -9.80
N PRO A 3 -3.10 13.65 -9.99
CA PRO A 3 -2.32 13.01 -8.91
C PRO A 3 -1.31 13.96 -8.25
N SER A 4 -0.83 14.95 -9.00
CA SER A 4 0.10 15.98 -8.53
C SER A 4 -0.50 16.90 -7.47
N LEU A 5 -1.78 17.29 -7.61
CA LEU A 5 -2.49 18.12 -6.64
C LEU A 5 -2.72 17.37 -5.32
N PHE A 6 -3.16 16.12 -5.40
CA PHE A 6 -3.36 15.27 -4.23
C PHE A 6 -2.04 15.04 -3.47
N TYR A 7 -0.98 14.73 -4.21
CA TYR A 7 0.36 14.54 -3.69
C TYR A 7 0.88 15.79 -2.96
N ASN A 8 0.81 16.97 -3.61
CA ASN A 8 1.26 18.23 -3.02
C ASN A 8 0.49 18.59 -1.75
N HIS A 9 -0.82 18.35 -1.73
CA HIS A 9 -1.64 18.61 -0.56
C HIS A 9 -1.29 17.68 0.61
N SER A 10 -1.17 16.38 0.37
CA SER A 10 -0.85 15.40 1.40
C SER A 10 0.56 15.60 1.99
N THR A 11 1.56 15.88 1.15
CA THR A 11 2.93 16.16 1.61
C THR A 11 3.01 17.46 2.41
N LYS A 12 2.37 18.55 1.94
CA LYS A 12 2.36 19.83 2.64
C LYS A 12 1.72 19.70 4.02
N LYS A 13 0.57 19.04 4.10
CA LYS A 13 -0.16 18.86 5.37
C LYS A 13 0.60 17.97 6.35
N ALA A 14 1.19 16.88 5.89
CA ALA A 14 2.01 16.00 6.71
C ALA A 14 3.28 16.69 7.25
N ASN A 15 3.98 17.50 6.43
CA ASN A 15 5.12 18.31 6.86
C ASN A 15 4.73 19.36 7.90
N GLN A 16 3.59 20.03 7.70
CA GLN A 16 3.08 21.03 8.64
C GLN A 16 2.78 20.40 10.01
N MET A 17 2.19 19.18 10.01
CA MET A 17 1.91 18.45 11.23
C MET A 17 3.17 17.97 11.94
N LEU A 18 4.18 17.50 11.21
CA LEU A 18 5.49 17.18 11.78
C LEU A 18 6.12 18.39 12.49
N GLY A 19 6.03 19.58 11.88
CA GLY A 19 6.50 20.82 12.50
C GLY A 19 5.79 21.13 13.81
N MET A 20 4.47 21.00 13.87
CA MET A 20 3.69 21.19 15.11
C MET A 20 4.05 20.18 16.20
N ILE A 21 4.24 18.92 15.84
CA ILE A 21 4.65 17.86 16.76
C ILE A 21 6.05 18.15 17.29
N TRP A 22 6.99 18.58 16.44
CA TRP A 22 8.35 18.92 16.83
C TRP A 22 8.40 20.07 17.84
N CYS A 23 7.59 21.12 17.63
CA CYS A 23 7.55 22.28 18.52
C CYS A 23 6.96 21.98 19.89
N ASN A 24 6.03 21.01 20.01
CA ASN A 24 5.24 20.83 21.23
C ASN A 24 5.65 19.66 22.10
N LEU A 25 6.49 18.70 21.63
CA LEU A 25 6.70 17.45 22.35
C LEU A 25 8.14 16.91 22.20
N ARG A 26 8.98 17.20 23.17
CA ARG A 26 10.12 16.32 23.49
C ARG A 26 9.56 15.01 24.09
N GLY A 27 9.36 14.02 23.28
CA GLY A 27 8.75 12.74 23.67
C GLY A 27 7.39 12.50 23.04
N CYS A 28 7.28 12.69 21.73
CA CYS A 28 6.05 12.45 20.98
C CYS A 28 5.61 11.00 21.14
N SER A 29 4.46 10.77 21.71
CA SER A 29 3.84 9.46 21.79
C SER A 29 3.63 8.92 20.34
N GLU A 30 3.97 7.67 20.09
CA GLU A 30 3.73 6.95 18.84
C GLU A 30 2.28 7.14 18.35
N ARG A 31 1.32 7.22 19.28
CA ARG A 31 -0.09 7.46 18.98
C ARG A 31 -0.34 8.79 18.27
N LEU A 32 0.36 9.87 18.64
CA LEU A 32 0.22 11.17 17.98
C LEU A 32 0.77 11.14 16.55
N VAL A 33 1.92 10.48 16.34
CA VAL A 33 2.47 10.32 14.99
C VAL A 33 1.55 9.47 14.13
N HIS A 34 0.95 8.41 14.67
CA HIS A 34 -0.04 7.64 13.94
C HIS A 34 -1.28 8.48 13.59
N ALA A 35 -1.81 9.24 14.53
CA ALA A 35 -3.00 10.07 14.31
C ALA A 35 -2.77 11.19 13.28
N PHE A 36 -1.62 11.85 13.32
CA PHE A 36 -1.38 13.04 12.48
C PHE A 36 -0.54 12.79 11.25
N VAL A 37 0.39 11.86 11.27
CA VAL A 37 1.29 11.61 10.13
C VAL A 37 0.85 10.37 9.34
N SER A 38 0.75 9.21 10.02
CA SER A 38 0.41 7.97 9.31
C SER A 38 -0.98 8.02 8.69
N SER A 39 -1.98 8.63 9.35
CA SER A 39 -3.31 8.80 8.80
C SER A 39 -3.31 9.58 7.47
N HIS A 40 -2.50 10.66 7.38
CA HIS A 40 -2.38 11.42 6.14
C HIS A 40 -1.59 10.69 5.06
N LEU A 41 -0.57 9.90 5.43
CA LEU A 41 0.18 9.08 4.48
C LEU A 41 -0.67 7.93 3.91
N ASP A 42 -1.59 7.40 4.72
CA ASP A 42 -2.45 6.27 4.33
C ASP A 42 -3.76 6.71 3.68
N TYR A 43 -4.13 8.01 3.80
CA TYR A 43 -5.32 8.54 3.16
C TYR A 43 -5.20 8.48 1.64
N CYS A 44 -6.10 7.73 1.00
CA CYS A 44 -6.14 7.54 -0.46
C CYS A 44 -4.81 7.14 -1.12
N ASN A 45 -3.90 6.49 -0.38
CA ASN A 45 -2.56 6.14 -0.88
C ASN A 45 -2.60 5.20 -2.09
N SER A 46 -3.66 4.42 -2.28
CA SER A 46 -3.87 3.58 -3.47
C SER A 46 -3.88 4.37 -4.79
N LEU A 47 -4.23 5.66 -4.77
CA LEU A 47 -4.16 6.53 -5.95
C LEU A 47 -2.72 6.80 -6.41
N LEU A 48 -1.74 6.60 -5.52
CA LEU A 48 -0.32 6.76 -5.82
C LEU A 48 0.31 5.51 -6.44
N ALA A 49 -0.49 4.47 -6.66
CA ALA A 49 -0.03 3.22 -7.25
C ALA A 49 0.53 3.44 -8.66
N GLY A 50 1.65 2.76 -8.97
CA GLY A 50 2.31 2.86 -10.27
C GLY A 50 3.02 4.20 -10.54
N LEU A 51 3.13 5.09 -9.54
CA LEU A 51 3.98 6.27 -9.65
C LEU A 51 5.46 5.89 -9.54
N PRO A 52 6.35 6.61 -10.25
CA PRO A 52 7.79 6.50 -10.06
C PRO A 52 8.20 6.76 -8.61
N ILE A 53 9.26 6.11 -8.14
CA ILE A 53 9.79 6.25 -6.78
C ILE A 53 10.14 7.70 -6.44
N SER A 54 10.57 8.49 -7.43
CA SER A 54 10.86 9.91 -7.26
C SER A 54 9.69 10.71 -6.68
N TYR A 55 8.46 10.38 -7.09
CA TYR A 55 7.24 11.01 -6.55
C TYR A 55 6.90 10.52 -5.14
N LEU A 56 7.29 9.31 -4.75
CA LEU A 56 7.04 8.77 -3.42
C LEU A 56 8.13 9.17 -2.41
N SER A 57 9.30 9.61 -2.87
CA SER A 57 10.44 9.92 -2.01
C SER A 57 10.17 11.01 -0.97
N PRO A 58 9.44 12.11 -1.22
CA PRO A 58 9.10 13.08 -0.18
C PRO A 58 8.17 12.50 0.90
N LEU A 59 7.19 11.66 0.53
CA LEU A 59 6.34 10.96 1.50
C LEU A 59 7.17 10.00 2.36
N GLN A 60 8.12 9.30 1.76
CA GLN A 60 9.04 8.43 2.49
C GLN A 60 9.95 9.22 3.45
N ARG A 61 10.41 10.42 3.06
CA ARG A 61 11.18 11.30 3.95
C ARG A 61 10.37 11.72 5.18
N ILE A 62 9.10 12.06 5.00
CA ILE A 62 8.18 12.41 6.10
C ILE A 62 8.05 11.22 7.06
N GLN A 63 7.81 10.01 6.53
CA GLN A 63 7.73 8.80 7.34
C GLN A 63 9.03 8.54 8.10
N ASN A 64 10.18 8.68 7.44
CA ASN A 64 11.48 8.48 8.06
C ASN A 64 11.76 9.50 9.18
N THR A 65 11.37 10.76 8.98
CA THR A 65 11.50 11.79 10.00
C THR A 65 10.63 11.47 11.20
N ALA A 66 9.37 11.06 10.97
CA ALA A 66 8.45 10.65 12.02
C ALA A 66 8.99 9.45 12.83
N ALA A 67 9.54 8.44 12.16
CA ALA A 67 10.15 7.27 12.80
C ALA A 67 11.33 7.67 13.70
N ARG A 68 12.24 8.53 13.20
CA ARG A 68 13.38 9.04 13.97
C ARG A 68 12.95 9.87 15.18
N MET A 69 11.86 10.63 15.07
CA MET A 69 11.31 11.39 16.19
C MET A 69 10.84 10.50 17.32
N ILE A 70 10.17 9.38 17.00
CA ILE A 70 9.68 8.43 18.01
C ILE A 70 10.86 7.70 18.68
N THR A 71 11.83 7.23 17.88
CA THR A 71 12.94 6.41 18.36
C THR A 71 14.14 7.22 18.85
N LEU A 72 14.11 8.54 18.75
CA LEU A 72 15.19 9.46 19.11
C LEU A 72 16.53 9.13 18.43
N THR A 73 16.47 8.54 17.23
CA THR A 73 17.66 8.14 16.47
C THR A 73 18.24 9.27 15.64
N ARG A 74 19.55 9.22 15.39
CA ARG A 74 20.26 10.28 14.68
C ARG A 74 19.91 10.31 13.18
N LYS A 75 20.09 11.47 12.55
CA LYS A 75 19.80 11.67 11.13
C LYS A 75 20.56 10.74 10.19
N HIS A 76 21.76 10.34 10.58
CA HIS A 76 22.68 9.55 9.75
C HIS A 76 22.50 8.03 9.94
N ASP A 77 21.72 7.59 10.93
CA ASP A 77 21.49 6.17 11.16
C ASP A 77 20.61 5.56 10.04
N HIS A 78 20.87 4.28 9.71
CA HIS A 78 20.07 3.57 8.73
C HIS A 78 18.62 3.47 9.17
N ILE A 79 17.69 3.84 8.27
CA ILE A 79 16.26 3.91 8.60
C ILE A 79 15.56 2.54 8.57
N SER A 80 16.04 1.60 7.75
CA SER A 80 15.36 0.31 7.56
C SER A 80 15.20 -0.50 8.85
N PRO A 81 16.21 -0.62 9.73
CA PRO A 81 16.04 -1.28 11.02
C PRO A 81 15.02 -0.61 11.91
N ILE A 82 14.98 0.73 11.89
CA ILE A 82 14.06 1.54 12.69
C ILE A 82 12.61 1.30 12.22
N LEU A 83 12.34 1.35 10.92
CA LEU A 83 11.02 1.06 10.37
C LEU A 83 10.58 -0.37 10.68
N ARG A 84 11.52 -1.32 10.65
CA ARG A 84 11.25 -2.72 10.99
C ARG A 84 10.92 -2.91 12.47
N SER A 85 11.64 -2.25 13.38
CA SER A 85 11.35 -2.31 14.83
C SER A 85 9.99 -1.68 15.18
N LEU A 86 9.59 -0.63 14.47
CA LEU A 86 8.26 -0.01 14.60
C LEU A 86 7.17 -0.78 13.84
N HIS A 87 7.50 -1.84 13.13
CA HIS A 87 6.58 -2.56 12.23
C HIS A 87 5.93 -1.65 11.17
N TRP A 88 6.64 -0.64 10.69
CA TRP A 88 6.17 0.29 9.70
C TRP A 88 6.65 -0.10 8.30
N LEU A 89 5.70 -0.44 7.44
CA LEU A 89 5.98 -0.64 6.02
C LEU A 89 6.36 0.70 5.37
N PRO A 90 7.39 0.74 4.49
CA PRO A 90 7.66 1.91 3.66
C PRO A 90 6.46 2.30 2.81
N VAL A 91 6.41 3.58 2.40
CA VAL A 91 5.26 4.15 1.65
C VAL A 91 4.89 3.31 0.43
N HIS A 92 5.87 2.88 -0.37
CA HIS A 92 5.63 2.03 -1.54
C HIS A 92 4.94 0.70 -1.16
N SER A 93 5.42 0.04 -0.11
CA SER A 93 4.86 -1.21 0.39
C SER A 93 3.48 -1.02 1.02
N ARG A 94 3.20 0.13 1.65
CA ARG A 94 1.86 0.48 2.16
C ARG A 94 0.83 0.61 1.04
N ILE A 95 1.21 1.22 -0.08
CA ILE A 95 0.35 1.34 -1.28
C ILE A 95 0.00 -0.05 -1.79
N THR A 96 1.02 -0.89 -1.98
CA THR A 96 0.85 -2.28 -2.42
C THR A 96 -0.01 -3.09 -1.44
N PHE A 97 0.25 -2.97 -0.14
CA PHE A 97 -0.54 -3.61 0.91
C PHE A 97 -2.02 -3.23 0.83
N LYS A 98 -2.32 -1.95 0.64
CA LYS A 98 -3.72 -1.45 0.56
C LYS A 98 -4.46 -2.02 -0.64
N ILE A 99 -3.81 -2.03 -1.81
CA ILE A 99 -4.39 -2.59 -3.04
C ILE A 99 -4.66 -4.09 -2.87
N LEU A 100 -3.67 -4.85 -2.40
CA LEU A 100 -3.81 -6.28 -2.21
C LEU A 100 -4.86 -6.65 -1.16
N LEU A 101 -5.01 -5.84 -0.10
CA LEU A 101 -6.08 -6.01 0.87
C LEU A 101 -7.47 -5.79 0.25
N LEU A 102 -7.61 -4.80 -0.65
CA LEU A 102 -8.85 -4.59 -1.39
C LEU A 102 -9.15 -5.77 -2.31
N VAL A 103 -8.14 -6.29 -3.02
CA VAL A 103 -8.30 -7.47 -3.87
C VAL A 103 -8.74 -8.69 -3.05
N TYR A 104 -8.10 -8.93 -1.90
CA TYR A 104 -8.51 -10.02 -1.01
C TYR A 104 -9.98 -9.90 -0.59
N LYS A 105 -10.44 -8.70 -0.25
CA LYS A 105 -11.85 -8.45 0.07
C LYS A 105 -12.79 -8.70 -1.12
N ILE A 106 -12.36 -8.36 -2.33
CA ILE A 106 -13.11 -8.63 -3.56
C ILE A 106 -13.25 -10.15 -3.78
N THR A 107 -12.15 -10.88 -3.71
CA THR A 107 -12.15 -12.35 -3.94
C THR A 107 -12.97 -13.13 -2.91
N HIS A 108 -13.16 -12.58 -1.72
CA HIS A 108 -13.97 -13.18 -0.63
C HIS A 108 -15.37 -12.56 -0.50
N ASN A 109 -15.83 -11.77 -1.49
CA ASN A 109 -17.16 -11.13 -1.51
C ASN A 109 -17.45 -10.22 -0.29
N ILE A 110 -16.41 -9.66 0.34
CA ILE A 110 -16.52 -8.74 1.49
C ILE A 110 -16.49 -7.27 1.01
N ALA A 111 -16.13 -7.03 -0.26
CA ALA A 111 -16.04 -5.70 -0.84
C ALA A 111 -17.40 -5.25 -1.42
N PRO A 112 -17.66 -3.92 -1.51
CA PRO A 112 -18.80 -3.38 -2.20
C PRO A 112 -18.86 -3.82 -3.68
N GLN A 113 -20.06 -3.95 -4.24
CA GLN A 113 -20.31 -4.46 -5.59
C GLN A 113 -19.51 -3.71 -6.67
N TYR A 114 -19.48 -2.39 -6.61
CA TYR A 114 -18.76 -1.58 -7.60
C TYR A 114 -17.26 -1.87 -7.69
N LEU A 115 -16.64 -2.40 -6.63
CA LEU A 115 -15.25 -2.85 -6.67
C LEU A 115 -15.12 -4.26 -7.24
N GLN A 116 -16.11 -5.12 -7.00
CA GLN A 116 -16.14 -6.47 -7.55
C GLN A 116 -16.23 -6.43 -9.08
N ASP A 117 -16.98 -5.49 -9.63
CA ASP A 117 -17.16 -5.30 -11.08
C ASP A 117 -15.85 -4.89 -11.79
N LEU A 118 -14.89 -4.32 -11.05
CA LEU A 118 -13.60 -3.88 -11.62
C LEU A 118 -12.59 -5.02 -11.79
N VAL A 119 -12.78 -6.15 -11.12
CA VAL A 119 -11.79 -7.24 -11.07
C VAL A 119 -12.50 -8.59 -11.21
N SER A 120 -12.16 -9.37 -12.22
CA SER A 120 -12.77 -10.67 -12.49
C SER A 120 -11.80 -11.81 -12.19
N LEU A 121 -12.31 -12.87 -11.54
CA LEU A 121 -11.58 -14.12 -11.36
C LEU A 121 -11.52 -14.91 -12.67
N ARG A 122 -10.38 -15.50 -12.97
CA ARG A 122 -10.18 -16.27 -14.21
C ARG A 122 -11.09 -17.49 -14.34
N ALA A 123 -11.49 -18.08 -13.23
CA ALA A 123 -12.37 -19.25 -13.19
C ALA A 123 -13.78 -18.99 -13.76
N SER A 124 -14.25 -17.74 -13.71
CA SER A 124 -15.61 -17.36 -14.14
C SER A 124 -15.73 -17.09 -15.66
N SER A 125 -14.62 -17.00 -16.41
CA SER A 125 -14.65 -16.59 -17.83
C SER A 125 -14.09 -17.62 -18.81
N SER A 126 -13.50 -18.72 -18.35
CA SER A 126 -12.82 -19.69 -19.25
C SER A 126 -13.52 -21.06 -19.22
N THR A 127 -14.01 -21.49 -20.40
CA THR A 127 -14.52 -22.85 -20.64
C THR A 127 -13.42 -23.92 -20.71
N ARG A 128 -12.14 -23.53 -20.71
CA ARG A 128 -11.00 -24.44 -20.76
C ARG A 128 -10.30 -24.55 -19.41
N PHE A 129 -10.30 -25.74 -18.83
CA PHE A 129 -9.50 -26.07 -17.65
C PHE A 129 -8.01 -26.13 -18.02
N LEU A 130 -7.21 -25.20 -17.52
CA LEU A 130 -5.76 -25.20 -17.64
C LEU A 130 -5.14 -25.76 -16.36
N ARG A 131 -3.89 -26.26 -16.43
CA ARG A 131 -3.13 -26.74 -15.25
C ARG A 131 -3.01 -25.68 -14.12
N SER A 132 -3.10 -24.39 -14.48
CA SER A 132 -3.08 -23.25 -13.55
C SER A 132 -4.46 -22.81 -13.04
N SER A 133 -5.55 -23.56 -13.36
CA SER A 133 -6.92 -23.21 -12.95
C SER A 133 -7.18 -23.36 -11.45
N SER A 134 -6.28 -24.04 -10.73
CA SER A 134 -6.33 -24.17 -9.26
C SER A 134 -5.82 -22.95 -8.49
N SER A 135 -5.19 -21.97 -9.18
CA SER A 135 -4.73 -20.73 -8.54
C SER A 135 -5.79 -19.65 -8.67
N MET A 136 -6.01 -18.86 -7.61
CA MET A 136 -6.88 -17.67 -7.60
C MET A 136 -6.29 -16.54 -8.46
N GLN A 137 -6.09 -16.79 -9.75
CA GLN A 137 -5.57 -15.78 -10.68
C GLN A 137 -6.67 -14.84 -11.14
N LEU A 138 -6.37 -13.55 -11.11
CA LEU A 138 -7.24 -12.52 -11.65
C LEU A 138 -6.96 -12.31 -13.14
N ILE A 139 -8.01 -11.98 -13.88
CA ILE A 139 -7.88 -11.60 -15.29
C ILE A 139 -7.29 -10.20 -15.33
N HIS A 140 -6.26 -10.04 -16.18
CA HIS A 140 -5.76 -8.71 -16.49
C HIS A 140 -6.82 -7.93 -17.26
N GLY A 141 -7.12 -6.72 -16.81
CA GLY A 141 -7.97 -5.80 -17.54
C GLY A 141 -7.43 -5.52 -18.96
N PRO A 142 -8.23 -4.91 -19.83
CA PRO A 142 -7.82 -4.59 -21.19
C PRO A 142 -6.54 -3.77 -21.21
N ARG A 143 -5.71 -3.96 -22.23
CA ARG A 143 -4.49 -3.18 -22.43
C ARG A 143 -4.84 -1.71 -22.55
N THR A 144 -4.26 -0.90 -21.71
CA THR A 144 -4.44 0.54 -21.71
C THR A 144 -3.42 1.20 -22.63
N LYS A 145 -3.83 2.25 -23.34
CA LYS A 145 -2.95 3.00 -24.25
C LYS A 145 -2.18 4.12 -23.55
N THR A 146 -2.52 4.40 -22.29
CA THR A 146 -1.96 5.55 -21.56
C THR A 146 -1.35 5.12 -20.22
N ARG A 147 -0.32 5.85 -19.77
CA ARG A 147 0.29 5.64 -18.44
C ARG A 147 -0.71 5.78 -17.30
N TYR A 148 -1.74 6.60 -17.45
CA TYR A 148 -2.81 6.76 -16.45
C TYR A 148 -3.70 5.52 -16.38
N GLY A 149 -4.07 4.95 -17.53
CA GLY A 149 -4.83 3.71 -17.61
C GLY A 149 -4.10 2.53 -16.98
N ASP A 150 -2.78 2.44 -17.17
CA ASP A 150 -1.95 1.39 -16.55
C ASP A 150 -1.96 1.43 -15.02
N ARG A 151 -2.26 2.59 -14.43
CA ARG A 151 -2.36 2.83 -13.00
C ARG A 151 -3.77 2.63 -12.45
N ALA A 152 -4.75 2.43 -13.32
CA ALA A 152 -6.12 2.13 -12.89
C ALA A 152 -6.15 0.86 -12.03
N PHE A 153 -7.04 0.83 -11.04
CA PHE A 153 -7.17 -0.31 -10.12
C PHE A 153 -7.39 -1.63 -10.87
N SER A 154 -8.24 -1.63 -11.90
CA SER A 154 -8.51 -2.80 -12.77
C SER A 154 -7.27 -3.32 -13.51
N SER A 155 -6.25 -2.49 -13.73
CA SER A 155 -4.99 -2.88 -14.38
C SER A 155 -3.91 -3.30 -13.37
N ILE A 156 -3.75 -2.53 -12.28
CA ILE A 156 -2.67 -2.75 -11.30
C ILE A 156 -2.99 -3.89 -10.34
N ALA A 157 -4.24 -4.02 -9.91
CA ALA A 157 -4.65 -5.01 -8.92
C ALA A 157 -4.37 -6.45 -9.37
N PRO A 158 -4.74 -6.89 -10.59
CA PRO A 158 -4.39 -8.23 -11.08
C PRO A 158 -2.89 -8.45 -11.20
N LYS A 159 -2.12 -7.44 -11.64
CA LYS A 159 -0.66 -7.54 -11.78
C LYS A 159 0.01 -7.80 -10.42
N LEU A 160 -0.42 -7.11 -9.38
CA LEU A 160 0.10 -7.28 -8.02
C LEU A 160 -0.36 -8.61 -7.41
N TRP A 161 -1.63 -8.96 -7.55
CA TRP A 161 -2.21 -10.18 -7.01
C TRP A 161 -1.57 -11.45 -7.57
N ASN A 162 -1.42 -11.52 -8.88
CA ASN A 162 -0.86 -12.69 -9.55
C ASN A 162 0.64 -12.91 -9.26
N ARG A 163 1.33 -11.91 -8.68
CA ARG A 163 2.72 -12.04 -8.20
C ARG A 163 2.83 -12.57 -6.79
N LEU A 164 1.71 -12.62 -6.05
CA LEU A 164 1.72 -13.15 -4.68
C LEU A 164 1.91 -14.66 -4.68
N PRO A 165 2.67 -15.18 -3.71
CA PRO A 165 2.72 -16.62 -3.47
C PRO A 165 1.34 -17.21 -3.15
N PRO A 166 1.04 -18.43 -3.63
CA PRO A 166 -0.28 -19.06 -3.43
C PRO A 166 -0.70 -19.20 -1.97
N HIS A 167 0.25 -19.45 -1.06
CA HIS A 167 -0.05 -19.59 0.37
C HIS A 167 -0.59 -18.29 0.99
N ILE A 168 -0.25 -17.13 0.43
CA ILE A 168 -0.81 -15.84 0.88
C ILE A 168 -2.18 -15.61 0.26
N GLN A 169 -2.34 -15.91 -1.04
CA GLN A 169 -3.63 -15.76 -1.74
C GLN A 169 -4.74 -16.59 -1.09
N ASN A 170 -4.39 -17.79 -0.63
CA ASN A 170 -5.33 -18.76 -0.02
C ASN A 170 -5.46 -18.62 1.50
N ALA A 171 -5.12 -17.48 2.07
CA ALA A 171 -5.22 -17.24 3.51
C ALA A 171 -6.69 -17.41 3.99
N PRO A 172 -6.94 -18.15 5.09
CA PRO A 172 -8.30 -18.49 5.52
C PRO A 172 -9.08 -17.32 6.13
N SER A 173 -8.38 -16.28 6.59
CA SER A 173 -8.99 -15.11 7.20
C SER A 173 -8.28 -13.83 6.79
N ILE A 174 -9.01 -12.71 6.88
CA ILE A 174 -8.46 -11.39 6.57
C ILE A 174 -7.30 -11.00 7.49
N GLU A 175 -7.33 -11.44 8.75
CA GLU A 175 -6.26 -11.16 9.71
C GLU A 175 -5.00 -11.98 9.38
N THR A 176 -5.17 -13.26 9.06
CA THR A 176 -4.08 -14.12 8.60
C THR A 176 -3.46 -13.55 7.31
N PHE A 177 -4.30 -13.12 6.36
CA PHE A 177 -3.85 -12.48 5.12
C PHE A 177 -3.02 -11.23 5.40
N LYS A 178 -3.50 -10.32 6.27
CA LYS A 178 -2.78 -9.10 6.63
C LYS A 178 -1.40 -9.40 7.22
N ASN A 179 -1.32 -10.39 8.11
CA ASN A 179 -0.07 -10.77 8.78
C ASN A 179 0.93 -11.37 7.78
N LEU A 180 0.50 -12.33 6.97
CA LEU A 180 1.32 -12.96 5.94
C LEU A 180 1.79 -11.93 4.90
N LEU A 181 0.89 -11.08 4.43
CA LEU A 181 1.20 -10.04 3.45
C LEU A 181 2.19 -9.03 4.01
N LYS A 182 2.02 -8.60 5.26
CA LYS A 182 2.94 -7.66 5.92
C LYS A 182 4.35 -8.26 6.03
N THR A 183 4.45 -9.49 6.48
CA THR A 183 5.73 -10.23 6.56
C THR A 183 6.38 -10.37 5.18
N TYR A 184 5.61 -10.75 4.17
CA TYR A 184 6.09 -10.87 2.80
C TYR A 184 6.65 -9.54 2.27
N LEU A 185 5.93 -8.44 2.46
CA LEU A 185 6.35 -7.12 2.01
C LEU A 185 7.59 -6.58 2.77
N PHE A 186 7.81 -6.99 4.02
CA PHE A 186 9.05 -6.70 4.73
C PHE A 186 10.25 -7.49 4.20
N ASN A 187 10.03 -8.70 3.71
CA ASN A 187 11.11 -9.54 3.18
C ASN A 187 11.52 -9.18 1.75
N LEU A 188 10.72 -8.39 1.05
CA LEU A 188 11.04 -7.86 -0.30
C LEU A 188 11.92 -6.60 -0.28
N GLN A 189 12.29 -6.09 0.90
CA GLN A 189 13.14 -4.88 1.10
C GLN A 189 14.63 -5.26 1.27
#